data_9edbec196fd206bc79cdf2743cd08b7c
#
_entry.id   9edbec196fd206bc79cdf2743cd08b7c
#
_cell.length_a   1.000
_cell.length_b   1.000
_cell.length_c   1.000
_cell.angle_alpha   90.00
_cell.angle_beta   90.00
_cell.angle_gamma   90.00
#
_symmetry.space_group_name_H-M   'P 1'
#
loop_
_entity.id
_entity.type
_entity.pdbx_description
1 polymer ?
#
loop_
_entity_poly.entity_id
_entity_poly.type
_entity_poly.pdbx_seq_one_letter_code
_entity_poly.pdbx_strand_id
1 'polypeptide(L)'
;MALPSILSKNLKIPVVAAPLFIISNPDLVIAQCKAGVVGSFPALNARPAEELDRWLEKITTELAEYDRQNPENPSAPFAVNQIVHSSNDRLQHDVEMCVKWKVPIVITSLGAKEFVNEAIHSYGGIVLHDIINNRFAHKAIEKGADGLIAVAAGAGGHAGSLSPFALIQEIREWFDGPLLLSGSIAKGDAVLASEAMGADLAYIGSAFIATHEANATQAYKQAIVDYNADDIMLSNLFTGVHGNYLKPSIEAAG
;
A
#
# COMPACT_ATOMS: atom_id res chain seq x y z
N MET A 1 13.96 -14.29 8.02
CA MET A 1 14.04 -13.45 9.26
C MET A 1 12.65 -13.22 9.81
N ALA A 2 12.50 -12.94 11.11
CA ALA A 2 11.20 -12.51 11.62
C ALA A 2 10.88 -11.12 11.09
N LEU A 3 9.60 -10.86 10.76
CA LEU A 3 9.13 -9.53 10.39
C LEU A 3 9.50 -8.48 11.46
N PRO A 4 9.87 -7.26 11.09
CA PRO A 4 10.02 -6.16 12.03
C PRO A 4 8.76 -6.02 12.90
N SER A 5 8.95 -5.71 14.19
CA SER A 5 7.82 -5.58 15.14
C SER A 5 6.74 -4.62 14.64
N ILE A 6 7.14 -3.58 13.90
CA ILE A 6 6.24 -2.59 13.32
C ILE A 6 5.29 -3.19 12.25
N LEU A 7 5.68 -4.29 11.59
CA LEU A 7 4.86 -5.00 10.59
C LEU A 7 4.14 -6.23 11.16
N SER A 8 4.53 -6.71 12.34
CA SER A 8 3.94 -7.91 12.94
C SER A 8 3.05 -7.57 14.14
N LYS A 9 3.20 -6.37 14.71
CA LYS A 9 2.46 -5.96 15.90
C LYS A 9 0.99 -5.67 15.55
N ASN A 10 0.09 -6.27 16.33
CA ASN A 10 -1.35 -6.01 16.30
C ASN A 10 -2.06 -6.36 14.97
N LEU A 11 -1.43 -7.14 14.09
CA LEU A 11 -2.11 -7.67 12.90
C LEU A 11 -2.99 -8.87 13.28
N LYS A 12 -4.24 -8.88 12.82
CA LYS A 12 -5.14 -10.04 12.91
C LYS A 12 -4.99 -10.99 11.73
N ILE A 13 -4.60 -10.44 10.60
CA ILE A 13 -4.28 -11.17 9.36
C ILE A 13 -3.06 -10.51 8.71
N PRO A 14 -2.23 -11.23 7.98
CA PRO A 14 -1.02 -10.71 7.35
C PRO A 14 -1.34 -9.88 6.09
N VAL A 15 -1.99 -8.73 6.28
CA VAL A 15 -2.47 -7.87 5.19
C VAL A 15 -2.07 -6.42 5.39
N VAL A 16 -1.59 -5.82 4.32
CA VAL A 16 -1.46 -4.37 4.15
C VAL A 16 -2.48 -3.92 3.12
N ALA A 17 -3.36 -3.00 3.50
CA ALA A 17 -4.26 -2.35 2.57
C ALA A 17 -3.47 -1.41 1.67
N ALA A 18 -3.56 -1.59 0.35
CA ALA A 18 -2.85 -0.76 -0.62
C ALA A 18 -3.40 0.69 -0.62
N PRO A 19 -2.54 1.70 -0.79
CA PRO A 19 -2.97 3.09 -0.92
C PRO A 19 -3.72 3.30 -2.24
N LEU A 20 -4.97 3.71 -2.15
CA LEU A 20 -5.85 3.88 -3.31
C LEU A 20 -5.96 5.37 -3.65
N PHE A 21 -5.51 5.75 -4.87
CA PHE A 21 -5.58 7.13 -5.34
C PHE A 21 -7.03 7.65 -5.30
N ILE A 22 -7.23 8.86 -4.72
CA ILE A 22 -8.51 9.52 -4.42
C ILE A 22 -9.49 8.75 -3.53
N ILE A 23 -9.33 7.46 -3.35
CA ILE A 23 -10.25 6.59 -2.61
C ILE A 23 -9.87 6.47 -1.13
N SER A 24 -8.58 6.23 -0.85
CA SER A 24 -8.10 6.18 0.54
C SER A 24 -8.17 7.56 1.18
N ASN A 25 -8.74 7.61 2.37
CA ASN A 25 -8.92 8.78 3.22
C ASN A 25 -8.69 8.38 4.68
N PRO A 26 -8.65 9.32 5.65
CA PRO A 26 -8.42 8.99 7.06
C PRO A 26 -9.40 7.98 7.65
N ASP A 27 -10.69 8.06 7.30
CA ASP A 27 -11.71 7.18 7.87
C ASP A 27 -11.48 5.73 7.43
N LEU A 28 -11.14 5.51 6.16
CA LEU A 28 -10.78 4.18 5.65
C LEU A 28 -9.53 3.63 6.35
N VAL A 29 -8.48 4.44 6.48
CA VAL A 29 -7.22 4.03 7.14
C VAL A 29 -7.48 3.66 8.59
N ILE A 30 -8.23 4.48 9.33
CA ILE A 30 -8.57 4.24 10.74
C ILE A 30 -9.38 2.94 10.87
N ALA A 31 -10.37 2.72 10.01
CA ALA A 31 -11.18 1.50 10.01
C ALA A 31 -10.32 0.25 9.74
N GLN A 32 -9.41 0.32 8.77
CA GLN A 32 -8.46 -0.76 8.45
C GLN A 32 -7.56 -1.08 9.65
N CYS A 33 -6.96 -0.07 10.28
CA CYS A 33 -6.09 -0.27 11.43
C CYS A 33 -6.85 -0.86 12.64
N LYS A 34 -8.05 -0.37 12.94
CA LYS A 34 -8.93 -0.91 13.99
C LYS A 34 -9.37 -2.34 13.69
N ALA A 35 -9.51 -2.70 12.41
CA ALA A 35 -9.81 -4.07 11.99
C ALA A 35 -8.61 -5.03 12.09
N GLY A 36 -7.40 -4.53 12.32
CA GLY A 36 -6.18 -5.32 12.49
C GLY A 36 -5.44 -5.62 11.18
N VAL A 37 -5.57 -4.75 10.18
CA VAL A 37 -4.74 -4.73 8.97
C VAL A 37 -4.00 -3.40 8.88
N VAL A 38 -2.82 -3.37 8.26
CA VAL A 38 -2.14 -2.10 8.03
C VAL A 38 -2.98 -1.24 7.08
N GLY A 39 -3.48 -0.11 7.55
CA GLY A 39 -4.20 0.85 6.72
C GLY A 39 -3.24 1.78 5.97
N SER A 40 -3.58 2.19 4.74
CA SER A 40 -2.72 3.11 4.02
C SER A 40 -3.44 4.11 3.12
N PHE A 41 -2.76 5.22 2.82
CA PHE A 41 -3.23 6.22 1.88
C PHE A 41 -2.07 6.90 1.14
N PRO A 42 -2.26 7.38 -0.11
CA PRO A 42 -1.29 8.23 -0.80
C PRO A 42 -1.26 9.62 -0.18
N ALA A 43 -0.08 10.18 0.14
CA ALA A 43 0.05 11.57 0.60
C ALA A 43 -0.62 12.55 -0.36
N LEU A 44 -0.55 12.30 -1.67
CA LEU A 44 -1.16 13.11 -2.72
C LEU A 44 -2.70 13.13 -2.71
N ASN A 45 -3.37 12.29 -1.93
CA ASN A 45 -4.82 12.35 -1.74
C ASN A 45 -5.22 13.53 -0.84
N ALA A 46 -4.37 13.92 0.10
CA ALA A 46 -4.58 15.12 0.91
C ALA A 46 -4.34 16.38 0.07
N ARG A 47 -5.39 17.13 -0.21
CA ARG A 47 -5.36 18.32 -1.06
C ARG A 47 -6.19 19.46 -0.46
N PRO A 48 -5.61 20.66 -0.33
CA PRO A 48 -4.23 21.04 -0.68
C PRO A 48 -3.18 20.36 0.23
N ALA A 49 -1.88 20.69 0.05
CA ALA A 49 -0.78 19.99 0.75
C ALA A 49 -0.91 20.03 2.29
N GLU A 50 -1.41 21.14 2.82
CA GLU A 50 -1.62 21.37 4.26
C GLU A 50 -2.63 20.40 4.89
N GLU A 51 -3.50 19.79 4.08
CA GLU A 51 -4.44 18.76 4.55
C GLU A 51 -3.73 17.50 5.04
N LEU A 52 -2.50 17.23 4.56
CA LEU A 52 -1.75 16.05 5.01
C LEU A 52 -1.47 16.12 6.52
N ASP A 53 -1.15 17.31 7.04
CA ASP A 53 -0.95 17.52 8.47
C ASP A 53 -2.20 17.18 9.28
N ARG A 54 -3.37 17.66 8.84
CA ARG A 54 -4.67 17.37 9.48
C ARG A 54 -5.06 15.89 9.41
N TRP A 55 -4.79 15.26 8.28
CA TRP A 55 -5.07 13.83 8.11
C TRP A 55 -4.23 12.98 9.06
N LEU A 56 -2.94 13.30 9.17
CA LEU A 56 -2.03 12.60 10.07
C LEU A 56 -2.39 12.84 11.54
N GLU A 57 -2.77 14.07 11.91
CA GLU A 57 -3.28 14.38 13.24
C GLU A 57 -4.52 13.54 13.58
N LYS A 58 -5.51 13.51 12.68
CA LYS A 58 -6.74 12.73 12.86
C LYS A 58 -6.44 11.25 13.05
N ILE A 59 -5.67 10.64 12.13
CA ILE A 59 -5.33 9.21 12.19
C ILE A 59 -4.60 8.88 13.48
N THR A 60 -3.56 9.64 13.81
CA THR A 60 -2.75 9.38 15.00
C THR A 60 -3.56 9.52 16.29
N THR A 61 -4.39 10.58 16.40
CA THR A 61 -5.20 10.84 17.58
C THR A 61 -6.27 9.77 17.77
N GLU A 62 -7.00 9.42 16.70
CA GLU A 62 -8.08 8.43 16.79
C GLU A 62 -7.57 7.01 17.06
N LEU A 63 -6.41 6.63 16.47
CA LEU A 63 -5.81 5.33 16.76
C LEU A 63 -5.28 5.27 18.19
N ALA A 64 -4.62 6.33 18.69
CA ALA A 64 -4.15 6.38 20.07
C ALA A 64 -5.31 6.31 21.09
N GLU A 65 -6.43 6.97 20.81
CA GLU A 65 -7.63 6.89 21.66
C GLU A 65 -8.26 5.49 21.61
N TYR A 66 -8.34 4.88 20.42
CA TYR A 66 -8.81 3.50 20.29
C TYR A 66 -7.93 2.53 21.09
N ASP A 67 -6.61 2.65 20.99
CA ASP A 67 -5.66 1.78 21.68
C ASP A 67 -5.76 1.91 23.20
N ARG A 68 -5.97 3.15 23.69
CA ARG A 68 -6.20 3.40 25.12
C ARG A 68 -7.47 2.72 25.63
N GLN A 69 -8.52 2.68 24.80
CA GLN A 69 -9.79 2.03 25.14
C GLN A 69 -9.77 0.51 24.94
N ASN A 70 -8.85 0.01 24.11
CA ASN A 70 -8.76 -1.41 23.73
C ASN A 70 -7.35 -1.98 23.94
N PRO A 71 -6.78 -1.94 25.15
CA PRO A 71 -5.39 -2.33 25.41
C PRO A 71 -5.08 -3.79 25.06
N GLU A 72 -6.08 -4.68 25.16
CA GLU A 72 -5.94 -6.10 24.79
C GLU A 72 -6.06 -6.36 23.27
N ASN A 73 -6.52 -5.36 22.51
CA ASN A 73 -6.71 -5.48 21.07
C ASN A 73 -6.44 -4.13 20.39
N PRO A 74 -5.21 -3.63 20.48
CA PRO A 74 -4.84 -2.35 19.90
C PRO A 74 -4.88 -2.38 18.37
N SER A 75 -4.90 -1.20 17.77
CA SER A 75 -4.91 -1.03 16.30
C SER A 75 -3.62 -1.54 15.65
N ALA A 76 -3.72 -1.95 14.40
CA ALA A 76 -2.56 -2.15 13.54
C ALA A 76 -1.93 -0.79 13.17
N PRO A 77 -0.66 -0.74 12.76
CA PRO A 77 -0.02 0.49 12.30
C PRO A 77 -0.61 0.97 10.98
N PHE A 78 -0.40 2.25 10.67
CA PHE A 78 -0.76 2.80 9.36
C PHE A 78 0.47 3.11 8.50
N ALA A 79 0.26 3.27 7.19
CA ALA A 79 1.29 3.61 6.22
C ALA A 79 0.88 4.83 5.38
N VAL A 80 1.88 5.61 4.94
CA VAL A 80 1.70 6.70 3.98
C VAL A 80 2.51 6.41 2.73
N ASN A 81 1.85 6.45 1.57
CA ASN A 81 2.55 6.29 0.30
C ASN A 81 3.07 7.63 -0.22
N GLN A 82 4.34 7.61 -0.62
CA GLN A 82 5.07 8.72 -1.22
C GLN A 82 5.42 8.39 -2.67
N ILE A 83 4.95 9.21 -3.60
CA ILE A 83 5.40 9.16 -4.99
C ILE A 83 6.74 9.88 -5.08
N VAL A 84 7.83 9.14 -5.29
CA VAL A 84 9.19 9.71 -5.29
C VAL A 84 9.69 10.11 -6.68
N HIS A 85 8.78 10.16 -7.66
CA HIS A 85 9.09 10.64 -9.01
C HIS A 85 9.42 12.15 -9.02
N SER A 86 10.27 12.58 -9.94
CA SER A 86 10.73 13.97 -10.04
C SER A 86 9.62 14.99 -10.34
N SER A 87 8.48 14.55 -10.85
CA SER A 87 7.30 15.42 -11.07
C SER A 87 6.51 15.72 -9.80
N ASN A 88 6.82 15.06 -8.66
CA ASN A 88 6.18 15.36 -7.39
C ASN A 88 6.92 16.51 -6.68
N ASP A 89 6.42 17.70 -6.83
CA ASP A 89 6.94 18.93 -6.20
C ASP A 89 6.63 19.00 -4.69
N ARG A 90 5.68 18.20 -4.20
CA ARG A 90 5.30 18.13 -2.77
C ARG A 90 6.17 17.18 -1.95
N LEU A 91 7.01 16.36 -2.57
CA LEU A 91 7.69 15.25 -1.90
C LEU A 91 8.43 15.67 -0.63
N GLN A 92 9.15 16.79 -0.67
CA GLN A 92 9.90 17.28 0.49
C GLN A 92 8.96 17.62 1.65
N HIS A 93 7.92 18.40 1.40
CA HIS A 93 6.90 18.75 2.39
C HIS A 93 6.22 17.49 2.98
N ASP A 94 5.82 16.56 2.11
CA ASP A 94 5.08 15.37 2.55
C ASP A 94 5.97 14.42 3.39
N VAL A 95 7.27 14.35 3.10
CA VAL A 95 8.25 13.63 3.93
C VAL A 95 8.43 14.31 5.29
N GLU A 96 8.53 15.65 5.33
CA GLU A 96 8.60 16.40 6.59
C GLU A 96 7.37 16.17 7.48
N MET A 97 6.19 16.05 6.89
CA MET A 97 4.97 15.69 7.64
C MET A 97 5.04 14.25 8.17
N CYS A 98 5.58 13.30 7.40
CA CYS A 98 5.82 11.94 7.90
C CYS A 98 6.78 11.92 9.08
N VAL A 99 7.84 12.73 9.05
CA VAL A 99 8.80 12.86 10.16
C VAL A 99 8.14 13.50 11.39
N LYS A 100 7.38 14.60 11.20
CA LYS A 100 6.66 15.30 12.27
C LYS A 100 5.75 14.36 13.05
N TRP A 101 4.97 13.54 12.36
CA TRP A 101 3.99 12.62 12.94
C TRP A 101 4.55 11.21 13.22
N LYS A 102 5.84 11.00 12.95
CA LYS A 102 6.51 9.69 13.12
C LYS A 102 5.71 8.56 12.49
N VAL A 103 5.31 8.75 11.21
CA VAL A 103 4.54 7.76 10.46
C VAL A 103 5.26 6.41 10.50
N PRO A 104 4.62 5.35 11.04
CA PRO A 104 5.34 4.10 11.31
C PRO A 104 5.87 3.42 10.05
N ILE A 105 5.13 3.49 8.94
CA ILE A 105 5.48 2.84 7.69
C ILE A 105 5.32 3.85 6.54
N VAL A 106 6.35 4.01 5.72
CA VAL A 106 6.26 4.77 4.48
C VAL A 106 6.41 3.82 3.30
N ILE A 107 5.51 3.93 2.33
CA ILE A 107 5.56 3.18 1.08
C ILE A 107 6.08 4.13 0.00
N THR A 108 7.18 3.78 -0.67
CA THR A 108 7.72 4.59 -1.77
C THR A 108 7.44 3.95 -3.12
N SER A 109 6.98 4.77 -4.07
CA SER A 109 6.57 4.34 -5.41
C SER A 109 7.19 5.22 -6.50
N LEU A 110 7.39 4.66 -7.70
CA LEU A 110 7.89 5.34 -8.90
C LEU A 110 9.31 5.92 -8.76
N GLY A 111 10.19 5.19 -8.09
CA GLY A 111 11.59 5.51 -7.91
C GLY A 111 12.03 5.39 -6.45
N ALA A 112 13.34 5.30 -6.22
CA ALA A 112 13.93 5.20 -4.89
C ALA A 112 14.86 6.40 -4.63
N LYS A 113 14.67 7.08 -3.50
CA LYS A 113 15.49 8.23 -3.09
C LYS A 113 15.99 8.04 -1.67
N GLU A 114 17.31 8.05 -1.49
CA GLU A 114 17.98 7.82 -0.20
C GLU A 114 17.48 8.78 0.89
N PHE A 115 17.36 10.09 0.57
CA PHE A 115 16.96 11.07 1.56
C PHE A 115 15.58 10.79 2.20
N VAL A 116 14.67 10.14 1.45
CA VAL A 116 13.36 9.73 2.00
C VAL A 116 13.57 8.64 3.03
N ASN A 117 14.35 7.61 2.68
CA ASN A 117 14.64 6.50 3.58
C ASN A 117 15.35 6.97 4.85
N GLU A 118 16.39 7.81 4.72
CA GLU A 118 17.12 8.41 5.84
C GLU A 118 16.22 9.24 6.76
N ALA A 119 15.31 10.03 6.18
CA ALA A 119 14.36 10.83 6.96
C ALA A 119 13.42 9.95 7.78
N ILE A 120 12.90 8.86 7.21
CA ILE A 120 12.00 7.94 7.91
C ILE A 120 12.76 7.13 8.97
N HIS A 121 13.97 6.67 8.67
CA HIS A 121 14.83 5.96 9.64
C HIS A 121 15.24 6.83 10.83
N SER A 122 15.32 8.15 10.65
CA SER A 122 15.73 9.10 11.72
C SER A 122 14.88 9.02 12.99
N TYR A 123 13.64 8.56 12.89
CA TYR A 123 12.73 8.40 14.03
C TYR A 123 12.31 6.94 14.28
N GLY A 124 12.90 5.98 13.56
CA GLY A 124 12.63 4.54 13.71
C GLY A 124 11.44 4.02 12.89
N GLY A 125 10.95 4.77 11.91
CA GLY A 125 10.02 4.28 10.89
C GLY A 125 10.69 3.35 9.90
N ILE A 126 9.92 2.62 9.10
CA ILE A 126 10.41 1.73 8.05
C ILE A 126 9.89 2.14 6.67
N VAL A 127 10.66 1.80 5.64
CA VAL A 127 10.31 2.07 4.24
C VAL A 127 10.11 0.78 3.46
N LEU A 128 8.92 0.62 2.88
CA LEU A 128 8.60 -0.43 1.92
C LEU A 128 8.60 0.17 0.51
N HIS A 129 9.16 -0.54 -0.47
CA HIS A 129 9.28 -0.02 -1.83
C HIS A 129 8.56 -0.90 -2.86
N ASP A 130 7.73 -0.27 -3.72
CA ASP A 130 7.04 -0.94 -4.82
C ASP A 130 8.03 -1.36 -5.91
N ILE A 131 8.01 -2.64 -6.26
CA ILE A 131 8.85 -3.16 -7.35
C ILE A 131 8.04 -4.06 -8.29
N ILE A 132 8.46 -4.13 -9.55
CA ILE A 132 7.85 -4.95 -10.58
C ILE A 132 8.80 -6.03 -11.14
N ASN A 133 10.07 -6.04 -10.73
CA ASN A 133 11.08 -7.01 -11.13
C ASN A 133 12.31 -6.96 -10.20
N ASN A 134 13.19 -7.96 -10.31
CA ASN A 134 14.40 -8.08 -9.51
C ASN A 134 15.36 -6.90 -9.63
N ARG A 135 15.51 -6.31 -10.83
CA ARG A 135 16.39 -5.15 -11.03
C ARG A 135 15.96 -3.97 -10.14
N PHE A 136 14.66 -3.69 -10.06
CA PHE A 136 14.15 -2.63 -9.20
C PHE A 136 14.20 -3.02 -7.73
N ALA A 137 14.02 -4.31 -7.40
CA ALA A 137 14.16 -4.81 -6.04
C ALA A 137 15.57 -4.57 -5.49
N HIS A 138 16.62 -4.99 -6.21
CA HIS A 138 18.00 -4.71 -5.82
C HIS A 138 18.25 -3.22 -5.62
N LYS A 139 17.82 -2.40 -6.58
CA LYS A 139 17.98 -0.95 -6.52
C LYS A 139 17.28 -0.31 -5.31
N ALA A 140 16.11 -0.81 -4.93
CA ALA A 140 15.39 -0.33 -3.75
C ALA A 140 16.16 -0.61 -2.46
N ILE A 141 16.67 -1.84 -2.31
CA ILE A 141 17.47 -2.23 -1.14
C ILE A 141 18.80 -1.49 -1.10
N GLU A 142 19.50 -1.34 -2.23
CA GLU A 142 20.73 -0.53 -2.33
C GLU A 142 20.51 0.93 -1.88
N LYS A 143 19.29 1.46 -2.06
CA LYS A 143 18.91 2.81 -1.64
C LYS A 143 18.39 2.89 -0.19
N GLY A 144 18.36 1.77 0.52
CA GLY A 144 18.03 1.72 1.94
C GLY A 144 16.57 1.43 2.25
N ALA A 145 15.79 0.86 1.33
CA ALA A 145 14.47 0.34 1.68
C ALA A 145 14.58 -0.87 2.61
N ASP A 146 13.70 -0.96 3.61
CA ASP A 146 13.68 -2.05 4.59
C ASP A 146 12.96 -3.29 4.07
N GLY A 147 12.01 -3.09 3.14
CA GLY A 147 11.21 -4.16 2.58
C GLY A 147 10.71 -3.85 1.16
N LEU A 148 10.20 -4.87 0.51
CA LEU A 148 9.76 -4.83 -0.87
C LEU A 148 8.26 -5.15 -0.99
N ILE A 149 7.59 -4.46 -1.89
CA ILE A 149 6.23 -4.77 -2.33
C ILE A 149 6.32 -5.25 -3.78
N ALA A 150 6.21 -6.56 -3.97
CA ALA A 150 6.23 -7.18 -5.29
C ALA A 150 4.89 -6.96 -5.99
N VAL A 151 4.83 -5.99 -6.89
CA VAL A 151 3.65 -5.66 -7.70
C VAL A 151 3.67 -6.56 -8.93
N ALA A 152 3.04 -7.72 -8.81
CA ALA A 152 3.03 -8.75 -9.84
C ALA A 152 1.88 -8.57 -10.84
N ALA A 153 1.81 -9.47 -11.83
CA ALA A 153 0.68 -9.55 -12.74
C ALA A 153 -0.64 -9.74 -11.98
N GLY A 154 -1.68 -9.03 -12.41
CA GLY A 154 -2.98 -9.03 -11.75
C GLY A 154 -3.16 -8.01 -10.63
N ALA A 155 -2.14 -7.21 -10.28
CA ALA A 155 -2.31 -6.08 -9.40
C ALA A 155 -3.21 -5.01 -10.05
N GLY A 156 -4.12 -4.40 -9.29
CA GLY A 156 -4.96 -3.29 -9.76
C GLY A 156 -4.16 -2.00 -9.92
N GLY A 157 -4.60 -1.12 -10.82
CA GLY A 157 -3.82 0.07 -11.18
C GLY A 157 -2.53 -0.28 -11.90
N HIS A 158 -1.46 0.50 -11.71
CA HIS A 158 -0.16 0.22 -12.30
C HIS A 158 0.36 -1.15 -11.84
N ALA A 159 0.62 -2.04 -12.77
CA ALA A 159 0.96 -3.42 -12.48
C ALA A 159 2.22 -3.88 -13.20
N GLY A 160 2.94 -4.80 -12.57
CA GLY A 160 3.96 -5.60 -13.24
C GLY A 160 3.35 -6.66 -14.16
N SER A 161 4.17 -7.21 -15.02
CA SER A 161 3.79 -8.29 -15.94
C SER A 161 4.30 -9.66 -15.52
N LEU A 162 5.16 -9.72 -14.49
CA LEU A 162 5.73 -10.97 -14.01
C LEU A 162 4.74 -11.77 -13.18
N SER A 163 4.75 -13.09 -13.37
CA SER A 163 4.00 -14.01 -12.52
C SER A 163 4.38 -13.84 -11.04
N PRO A 164 3.42 -13.78 -10.11
CA PRO A 164 3.73 -13.71 -8.69
C PRO A 164 4.58 -14.89 -8.23
N PHE A 165 4.35 -16.10 -8.76
CA PHE A 165 5.15 -17.28 -8.45
C PHE A 165 6.62 -17.12 -8.82
N ALA A 166 6.92 -16.60 -10.02
CA ALA A 166 8.29 -16.37 -10.46
C ALA A 166 8.96 -15.25 -9.63
N LEU A 167 8.29 -14.10 -9.52
CA LEU A 167 8.87 -12.91 -8.89
C LEU A 167 9.21 -13.13 -7.42
N ILE A 168 8.31 -13.76 -6.64
CA ILE A 168 8.56 -14.02 -5.21
C ILE A 168 9.71 -15.00 -5.01
N GLN A 169 9.76 -16.09 -5.78
CA GLN A 169 10.82 -17.08 -5.67
C GLN A 169 12.19 -16.49 -6.00
N GLU A 170 12.31 -15.74 -7.10
CA GLU A 170 13.55 -15.08 -7.48
C GLU A 170 14.03 -14.05 -6.43
N ILE A 171 13.12 -13.27 -5.84
CA ILE A 171 13.48 -12.32 -4.78
C ILE A 171 13.96 -13.07 -3.53
N ARG A 172 13.31 -14.16 -3.15
CA ARG A 172 13.69 -14.94 -1.96
C ARG A 172 15.03 -15.66 -2.08
N GLU A 173 15.60 -15.81 -3.28
CA GLU A 173 16.95 -16.34 -3.44
C GLU A 173 18.04 -15.44 -2.81
N TRP A 174 17.76 -14.14 -2.64
CA TRP A 174 18.75 -13.18 -2.17
C TRP A 174 18.25 -12.20 -1.08
N PHE A 175 16.94 -12.13 -0.85
CA PHE A 175 16.35 -11.17 0.08
C PHE A 175 15.53 -11.86 1.16
N ASP A 176 15.97 -11.73 2.42
CA ASP A 176 15.34 -12.28 3.61
C ASP A 176 14.52 -11.25 4.40
N GLY A 177 14.46 -10.01 3.95
CA GLY A 177 13.68 -8.93 4.58
C GLY A 177 12.18 -9.02 4.29
N PRO A 178 11.40 -8.04 4.79
CA PRO A 178 9.95 -7.99 4.55
C PRO A 178 9.61 -7.96 3.06
N LEU A 179 8.80 -8.93 2.63
CA LEU A 179 8.35 -9.07 1.25
C LEU A 179 6.83 -9.18 1.19
N LEU A 180 6.19 -8.23 0.54
CA LEU A 180 4.76 -8.18 0.33
C LEU A 180 4.42 -8.58 -1.10
N LEU A 181 3.30 -9.28 -1.30
CA LEU A 181 2.81 -9.62 -2.63
C LEU A 181 1.53 -8.86 -2.96
N SER A 182 1.51 -8.20 -4.12
CA SER A 182 0.34 -7.60 -4.73
C SER A 182 0.03 -8.29 -6.07
N GLY A 183 -1.24 -8.63 -6.27
CA GLY A 183 -1.73 -9.19 -7.53
C GLY A 183 -2.87 -10.19 -7.33
N SER A 184 -4.08 -9.82 -7.69
CA SER A 184 -5.29 -10.67 -7.67
C SER A 184 -5.60 -11.34 -6.32
N ILE A 185 -5.23 -10.70 -5.20
CA ILE A 185 -5.49 -11.20 -3.86
C ILE A 185 -6.74 -10.49 -3.31
N ALA A 186 -7.81 -11.26 -3.05
CA ALA A 186 -9.08 -10.71 -2.57
C ALA A 186 -9.72 -11.49 -1.41
N LYS A 187 -9.28 -12.72 -1.16
CA LYS A 187 -9.87 -13.63 -0.17
C LYS A 187 -8.79 -14.24 0.71
N GLY A 188 -9.19 -14.79 1.87
CA GLY A 188 -8.26 -15.36 2.85
C GLY A 188 -7.42 -16.53 2.34
N ASP A 189 -7.98 -17.35 1.47
CA ASP A 189 -7.23 -18.44 0.80
C ASP A 189 -6.11 -17.89 -0.11
N ALA A 190 -6.34 -16.77 -0.80
CA ALA A 190 -5.30 -16.11 -1.59
C ALA A 190 -4.24 -15.42 -0.70
N VAL A 191 -4.61 -14.93 0.48
CA VAL A 191 -3.65 -14.43 1.48
C VAL A 191 -2.75 -15.58 1.95
N LEU A 192 -3.33 -16.72 2.33
CA LEU A 192 -2.57 -17.91 2.72
C LEU A 192 -1.67 -18.41 1.58
N ALA A 193 -2.16 -18.40 0.33
CA ALA A 193 -1.36 -18.75 -0.83
C ALA A 193 -0.16 -17.83 -1.03
N SER A 194 -0.30 -16.52 -0.77
CA SER A 194 0.83 -15.59 -0.86
C SER A 194 1.92 -15.88 0.18
N GLU A 195 1.53 -16.25 1.39
CA GLU A 195 2.48 -16.69 2.43
C GLU A 195 3.16 -18.02 2.03
N ALA A 196 2.39 -18.98 1.52
CA ALA A 196 2.94 -20.26 1.04
C ALA A 196 3.94 -20.09 -0.11
N MET A 197 3.80 -19.05 -0.93
CA MET A 197 4.77 -18.71 -1.98
C MET A 197 6.04 -18.04 -1.44
N GLY A 198 6.05 -17.58 -0.20
CA GLY A 198 7.20 -16.93 0.43
C GLY A 198 7.05 -15.43 0.68
N ALA A 199 5.89 -14.82 0.40
CA ALA A 199 5.61 -13.47 0.87
C ALA A 199 5.31 -13.50 2.39
N ASP A 200 5.63 -12.42 3.09
CA ASP A 200 5.30 -12.28 4.50
C ASP A 200 3.90 -11.70 4.72
N LEU A 201 3.46 -10.85 3.80
CA LEU A 201 2.18 -10.13 3.87
C LEU A 201 1.56 -10.03 2.47
N ALA A 202 0.23 -10.04 2.41
CA ALA A 202 -0.50 -9.70 1.21
C ALA A 202 -0.76 -8.18 1.12
N TYR A 203 -0.65 -7.62 -0.08
CA TYR A 203 -0.91 -6.20 -0.37
C TYR A 203 -2.16 -6.08 -1.21
N ILE A 204 -3.26 -5.60 -0.62
CA ILE A 204 -4.61 -5.72 -1.18
C ILE A 204 -5.23 -4.33 -1.38
N GLY A 205 -5.72 -4.05 -2.59
CA GLY A 205 -6.38 -2.79 -2.93
C GLY A 205 -7.88 -2.93 -3.15
N SER A 206 -8.29 -3.64 -4.21
CA SER A 206 -9.66 -3.60 -4.75
C SER A 206 -10.75 -3.98 -3.74
N ALA A 207 -10.49 -4.92 -2.82
CA ALA A 207 -11.45 -5.32 -1.79
C ALA A 207 -11.86 -4.15 -0.88
N PHE A 208 -10.96 -3.20 -0.63
CA PHE A 208 -11.23 -2.03 0.21
C PHE A 208 -11.99 -0.92 -0.51
N ILE A 209 -12.11 -0.95 -1.85
CA ILE A 209 -12.93 0.02 -2.60
C ILE A 209 -14.42 -0.15 -2.26
N ALA A 210 -14.87 -1.39 -2.05
CA ALA A 210 -16.27 -1.71 -1.78
C ALA A 210 -16.71 -1.47 -0.32
N THR A 211 -15.85 -0.89 0.52
CA THR A 211 -16.17 -0.58 1.92
C THR A 211 -16.94 0.74 2.06
N HIS A 212 -17.64 0.92 3.18
CA HIS A 212 -18.40 2.14 3.44
C HIS A 212 -17.50 3.38 3.53
N GLU A 213 -16.33 3.25 4.14
CA GLU A 213 -15.38 4.31 4.42
C GLU A 213 -14.60 4.79 3.19
N ALA A 214 -14.54 3.96 2.12
CA ALA A 214 -13.85 4.31 0.89
C ALA A 214 -14.52 5.49 0.17
N ASN A 215 -13.72 6.46 -0.27
CA ASN A 215 -14.19 7.60 -1.05
C ASN A 215 -14.41 7.21 -2.52
N ALA A 216 -15.39 6.36 -2.76
CA ALA A 216 -15.81 5.90 -4.08
C ALA A 216 -17.32 6.05 -4.24
N THR A 217 -17.79 6.29 -5.47
CA THR A 217 -19.23 6.33 -5.76
C THR A 217 -19.87 4.98 -5.48
N GLN A 218 -21.15 4.98 -5.08
CA GLN A 218 -21.88 3.73 -4.83
C GLN A 218 -21.88 2.82 -6.08
N ALA A 219 -21.98 3.40 -7.28
CA ALA A 219 -21.90 2.66 -8.52
C ALA A 219 -20.57 1.93 -8.70
N TYR A 220 -19.44 2.58 -8.33
CA TYR A 220 -18.12 1.96 -8.42
C TYR A 220 -17.94 0.87 -7.36
N LYS A 221 -18.40 1.10 -6.12
CA LYS A 221 -18.41 0.08 -5.06
C LYS A 221 -19.22 -1.15 -5.50
N GLN A 222 -20.40 -0.95 -6.09
CA GLN A 222 -21.23 -2.02 -6.59
C GLN A 222 -20.56 -2.77 -7.76
N ALA A 223 -19.89 -2.06 -8.66
CA ALA A 223 -19.15 -2.66 -9.76
C ALA A 223 -18.05 -3.62 -9.27
N ILE A 224 -17.35 -3.29 -8.17
CA ILE A 224 -16.35 -4.19 -7.56
C ILE A 224 -16.98 -5.49 -7.04
N VAL A 225 -18.25 -5.45 -6.65
CA VAL A 225 -18.99 -6.63 -6.16
C VAL A 225 -19.54 -7.47 -7.32
N ASP A 226 -20.04 -6.83 -8.38
CA ASP A 226 -20.80 -7.48 -9.45
C ASP A 226 -19.90 -8.06 -10.54
N TYR A 227 -18.74 -7.45 -10.80
CA TYR A 227 -17.85 -7.84 -11.88
C TYR A 227 -16.78 -8.86 -11.44
N ASN A 228 -16.18 -9.54 -12.41
CA ASN A 228 -15.26 -10.66 -12.18
C ASN A 228 -13.96 -10.48 -12.99
N ALA A 229 -13.12 -11.50 -13.03
CA ALA A 229 -11.80 -11.44 -13.67
C ALA A 229 -11.86 -11.15 -15.19
N ASP A 230 -12.91 -11.59 -15.88
CA ASP A 230 -13.09 -11.35 -17.32
C ASP A 230 -13.39 -9.88 -17.64
N ASP A 231 -13.83 -9.13 -16.64
CA ASP A 231 -14.14 -7.70 -16.76
C ASP A 231 -12.90 -6.81 -16.51
N ILE A 232 -11.75 -7.40 -16.24
CA ILE A 232 -10.49 -6.67 -16.07
C ILE A 232 -9.75 -6.56 -17.41
N MET A 233 -9.28 -5.35 -17.72
CA MET A 233 -8.48 -5.08 -18.91
C MET A 233 -7.12 -4.49 -18.54
N LEU A 234 -6.06 -5.09 -19.05
CA LEU A 234 -4.71 -4.51 -18.99
C LEU A 234 -4.54 -3.50 -20.13
N SER A 235 -4.23 -2.26 -19.81
CA SER A 235 -4.05 -1.19 -20.80
C SER A 235 -3.00 -0.17 -20.33
N ASN A 236 -2.30 0.45 -21.28
CA ASN A 236 -1.42 1.59 -21.06
C ASN A 236 -1.96 2.89 -21.67
N LEU A 237 -3.19 2.87 -22.19
CA LEU A 237 -3.78 4.01 -22.91
C LEU A 237 -4.07 5.23 -22.01
N PHE A 238 -4.32 5.03 -20.72
CA PHE A 238 -4.75 6.10 -19.82
C PHE A 238 -3.60 6.88 -19.20
N THR A 239 -2.50 6.20 -18.87
CA THR A 239 -1.37 6.80 -18.12
C THR A 239 -0.03 6.61 -18.79
N GLY A 240 0.04 5.91 -19.93
CA GLY A 240 1.29 5.49 -20.58
C GLY A 240 2.00 4.32 -19.89
N VAL A 241 1.52 3.90 -18.72
CA VAL A 241 2.03 2.74 -17.96
C VAL A 241 0.94 1.67 -17.93
N HIS A 242 1.34 0.41 -18.09
CA HIS A 242 0.41 -0.71 -18.01
C HIS A 242 -0.28 -0.76 -16.65
N GLY A 243 -1.59 -0.89 -16.67
CA GLY A 243 -2.42 -1.01 -15.49
C GLY A 243 -3.67 -1.85 -15.75
N ASN A 244 -4.20 -2.44 -14.70
CA ASN A 244 -5.45 -3.19 -14.75
C ASN A 244 -6.62 -2.29 -14.40
N TYR A 245 -7.61 -2.26 -15.28
CA TYR A 245 -8.80 -1.40 -15.22
C TYR A 245 -10.06 -2.24 -15.38
N LEU A 246 -11.15 -1.78 -14.78
CA LEU A 246 -12.46 -2.40 -14.91
C LEU A 246 -13.10 -1.96 -16.25
N LYS A 247 -13.29 -2.88 -17.20
CA LYS A 247 -13.85 -2.61 -18.54
C LYS A 247 -15.16 -1.81 -18.51
N PRO A 248 -16.18 -2.20 -17.71
CA PRO A 248 -17.43 -1.45 -17.68
C PRO A 248 -17.27 -0.01 -17.21
N SER A 249 -16.27 0.28 -16.37
CA SER A 249 -15.96 1.65 -15.97
C SER A 249 -15.38 2.48 -17.12
N ILE A 250 -14.61 1.86 -18.03
CA ILE A 250 -14.08 2.49 -19.22
C ILE A 250 -15.22 2.75 -20.23
N GLU A 251 -16.04 1.75 -20.48
CA GLU A 251 -17.20 1.82 -21.39
C GLU A 251 -18.22 2.88 -20.96
N ALA A 252 -18.42 3.03 -19.64
CA ALA A 252 -19.31 4.07 -19.10
C ALA A 252 -18.74 5.49 -19.22
N ALA A 253 -17.43 5.62 -19.38
CA ALA A 253 -16.76 6.92 -19.56
C ALA A 253 -16.66 7.36 -21.04
N GLY A 254 -16.98 6.51 -22.01
CA GLY A 254 -16.95 6.75 -23.47
C GLY A 254 -15.66 6.27 -24.08
#